data_789bc3f4d13156f99099d5d3124080d4
#
_entry.id   789bc3f4d13156f99099d5d3124080d4
#
_cell.length_a   1.000
_cell.length_b   1.000
_cell.length_c   1.000
_cell.angle_alpha   90.00
_cell.angle_beta   90.00
_cell.angle_gamma   90.00
#
_symmetry.space_group_name_H-M   'P 1'
#
loop_
_entity.id
_entity.type
_entity.pdbx_description
1 polymer ?
#
loop_
_entity_poly.entity_id
_entity_poly.type
_entity_poly.pdbx_seq_one_letter_code
_entity_poly.pdbx_strand_id
1 'polypeptide(L)'
;MIKNKKFLNIDEFYKAAIDCAIDVDPRGRKIVEKELKDIKKDYDSITDKKKKNMFDTDNLFNPYADTRILNIAEDKEIKKIFCGIDMQTAELILSDRLNEKNANIDLVITHHPNGYAYAKFYEVIGMQTDKNALNGVAINVAEALTNKRISAVEKSVSPSNHNRDSMAAKLLNLNYMCMHTVADNHVETFLTNLIKNKNPYKLSDILDLLNDLEEYKIAAKYNNPPKLFNGSEKNRAGKIVVDMTGGAAFDVAMIEALANSGVGTLVVMHLSDKHIDECKKYHINIVCAGHISSDSLGLNLLFKAIKEKTKKEFEIIPASGYIFVNR
;
A
#
# COMPACT_ATOMS: atom_id res chain seq x y z
N MET A 1 -31.69 7.23 17.64
CA MET A 1 -32.03 7.17 16.19
C MET A 1 -30.75 7.38 15.41
N ILE A 2 -30.13 6.33 14.86
CA ILE A 2 -29.01 6.44 13.93
C ILE A 2 -29.62 7.02 12.65
N LYS A 3 -29.39 8.31 12.38
CA LYS A 3 -29.74 8.92 11.09
C LYS A 3 -29.04 8.08 10.02
N ASN A 4 -29.80 7.53 9.07
CA ASN A 4 -29.26 6.85 7.88
C ASN A 4 -28.51 7.91 7.04
N LYS A 5 -27.25 8.21 7.43
CA LYS A 5 -26.37 9.09 6.64
C LYS A 5 -26.20 8.48 5.26
N LYS A 6 -26.32 9.27 4.22
CA LYS A 6 -26.14 8.81 2.83
C LYS A 6 -24.68 8.57 2.50
N PHE A 7 -23.75 9.28 3.14
CA PHE A 7 -22.32 9.26 2.89
C PHE A 7 -21.54 9.02 4.18
N LEU A 8 -20.27 8.68 4.08
CA LEU A 8 -19.33 8.54 5.20
C LEU A 8 -18.74 9.92 5.55
N ASN A 9 -18.43 10.15 6.83
CA ASN A 9 -17.49 11.20 7.20
C ASN A 9 -16.04 10.70 7.10
N ILE A 10 -15.06 11.57 7.36
CA ILE A 10 -13.64 11.26 7.18
C ILE A 10 -13.19 10.09 8.07
N ASP A 11 -13.59 10.08 9.34
CA ASP A 11 -13.22 9.04 10.32
C ASP A 11 -13.87 7.69 9.96
N GLU A 12 -15.13 7.70 9.56
CA GLU A 12 -15.85 6.51 9.09
C GLU A 12 -15.20 5.92 7.83
N PHE A 13 -14.79 6.78 6.88
CA PHE A 13 -14.11 6.38 5.65
C PHE A 13 -12.73 5.78 5.95
N TYR A 14 -11.95 6.42 6.81
CA TYR A 14 -10.63 5.96 7.23
C TYR A 14 -10.70 4.59 7.90
N LYS A 15 -11.60 4.40 8.87
CA LYS A 15 -11.81 3.12 9.55
C LYS A 15 -12.29 2.03 8.62
N ALA A 16 -13.18 2.36 7.68
CA ALA A 16 -13.65 1.41 6.67
C ALA A 16 -12.51 0.94 5.76
N ALA A 17 -11.63 1.86 5.34
CA ALA A 17 -10.45 1.52 4.52
C ALA A 17 -9.50 0.56 5.26
N ILE A 18 -9.21 0.83 6.54
CA ILE A 18 -8.36 -0.04 7.37
C ILE A 18 -8.98 -1.43 7.52
N ASP A 19 -10.28 -1.50 7.86
CA ASP A 19 -10.95 -2.79 8.06
C ASP A 19 -11.06 -3.60 6.76
N CYS A 20 -11.27 -2.94 5.59
CA CYS A 20 -11.19 -3.59 4.28
C CYS A 20 -9.78 -4.13 4.00
N ALA A 21 -8.73 -3.39 4.36
CA ALA A 21 -7.35 -3.82 4.16
C ALA A 21 -6.94 -4.98 5.09
N ILE A 22 -7.47 -5.03 6.31
CA ILE A 22 -7.27 -6.17 7.24
C ILE A 22 -7.92 -7.44 6.69
N ASP A 23 -9.07 -7.32 6.01
CA ASP A 23 -9.74 -8.48 5.38
C ASP A 23 -8.89 -9.15 4.31
N VAL A 24 -8.03 -8.38 3.63
CA VAL A 24 -7.18 -8.83 2.53
C VAL A 24 -5.69 -8.75 2.84
N ASP A 25 -5.31 -8.56 4.12
CA ASP A 25 -3.91 -8.56 4.53
C ASP A 25 -3.27 -9.93 4.20
N PRO A 26 -2.16 -9.99 3.47
CA PRO A 26 -1.53 -11.25 3.06
C PRO A 26 -1.06 -12.12 4.22
N ARG A 27 -0.88 -11.56 5.41
CA ARG A 27 -0.59 -12.30 6.64
C ARG A 27 -1.82 -13.03 7.19
N GLY A 28 -3.01 -12.55 6.81
CA GLY A 28 -4.31 -13.01 7.30
C GLY A 28 -4.78 -12.28 8.56
N ARG A 29 -6.08 -12.01 8.63
CA ARG A 29 -6.75 -11.24 9.71
C ARG A 29 -6.34 -11.70 11.13
N LYS A 30 -6.17 -12.99 11.37
CA LYS A 30 -5.82 -13.51 12.70
C LYS A 30 -4.46 -13.02 13.21
N ILE A 31 -3.47 -12.92 12.35
CA ILE A 31 -2.13 -12.41 12.71
C ILE A 31 -2.24 -10.93 13.04
N VAL A 32 -2.92 -10.16 12.18
CA VAL A 32 -3.13 -8.72 12.38
C VAL A 32 -3.89 -8.41 13.69
N GLU A 33 -4.97 -9.15 13.97
CA GLU A 33 -5.73 -8.98 15.22
C GLU A 33 -4.91 -9.34 16.46
N LYS A 34 -4.00 -10.31 16.36
CA LYS A 34 -3.05 -10.63 17.44
C LYS A 34 -2.08 -9.47 17.67
N GLU A 35 -1.50 -8.93 16.60
CA GLU A 35 -0.60 -7.77 16.64
C GLU A 35 -1.29 -6.57 17.33
N LEU A 36 -2.52 -6.23 16.91
CA LEU A 36 -3.29 -5.13 17.52
C LEU A 36 -3.59 -5.38 18.99
N LYS A 37 -3.86 -6.62 19.41
CA LYS A 37 -4.04 -6.97 20.82
C LYS A 37 -2.76 -6.79 21.63
N ASP A 38 -1.61 -7.17 21.08
CA ASP A 38 -0.32 -6.99 21.73
C ASP A 38 0.02 -5.50 21.88
N ILE A 39 -0.18 -4.68 20.82
CA ILE A 39 -0.04 -3.22 20.87
C ILE A 39 -0.95 -2.61 21.95
N LYS A 40 -2.21 -3.05 22.01
CA LYS A 40 -3.15 -2.57 23.04
C LYS A 40 -2.67 -2.91 24.45
N LYS A 41 -2.19 -4.12 24.68
CA LYS A 41 -1.63 -4.55 25.97
C LYS A 41 -0.44 -3.69 26.37
N ASP A 42 0.46 -3.42 25.43
CA ASP A 42 1.62 -2.56 25.66
C ASP A 42 1.19 -1.14 25.99
N TYR A 43 0.26 -0.56 25.26
CA TYR A 43 -0.33 0.75 25.55
C TYR A 43 -0.97 0.81 26.95
N ASP A 44 -1.74 -0.19 27.33
CA ASP A 44 -2.41 -0.26 28.62
C ASP A 44 -1.40 -0.38 29.78
N SER A 45 -0.21 -0.95 29.52
CA SER A 45 0.89 -1.07 30.49
C SER A 45 1.68 0.22 30.72
N ILE A 46 1.52 1.24 29.85
CA ILE A 46 2.23 2.52 29.96
C ILE A 46 1.73 3.29 31.17
N THR A 47 2.56 3.39 32.21
CA THR A 47 2.29 4.17 33.44
C THR A 47 2.81 5.61 33.35
N ASP A 48 3.83 5.86 32.53
CA ASP A 48 4.39 7.19 32.30
C ASP A 48 3.47 8.04 31.43
N LYS A 49 2.92 9.12 32.00
CA LYS A 49 2.00 10.04 31.29
C LYS A 49 2.62 10.68 30.05
N LYS A 50 3.93 11.00 30.06
CA LYS A 50 4.61 11.60 28.90
C LYS A 50 4.67 10.60 27.74
N LYS A 51 5.08 9.37 28.02
CA LYS A 51 5.11 8.29 27.02
C LYS A 51 3.71 8.01 26.48
N LYS A 52 2.70 7.97 27.36
CA LYS A 52 1.31 7.74 26.96
C LYS A 52 0.76 8.84 26.06
N ASN A 53 1.10 10.11 26.33
CA ASN A 53 0.70 11.25 25.50
C ASN A 53 1.43 11.30 24.13
N MET A 54 2.59 10.65 24.02
CA MET A 54 3.36 10.55 22.75
C MET A 54 2.96 9.33 21.92
N PHE A 55 2.13 8.45 22.47
CA PHE A 55 1.71 7.25 21.76
C PHE A 55 0.73 7.62 20.64
N ASP A 56 0.97 7.09 19.45
CA ASP A 56 0.05 7.21 18.30
C ASP A 56 -1.14 6.28 18.54
N THR A 57 -2.27 6.85 18.96
CA THR A 57 -3.49 6.10 19.32
C THR A 57 -4.13 5.40 18.12
N ASP A 58 -3.83 5.81 16.89
CA ASP A 58 -4.30 5.10 15.69
C ASP A 58 -3.75 3.67 15.66
N ASN A 59 -2.56 3.41 16.19
CA ASN A 59 -1.98 2.08 16.27
C ASN A 59 -2.83 1.07 17.07
N LEU A 60 -3.82 1.54 17.86
CA LEU A 60 -4.74 0.66 18.59
C LEU A 60 -5.76 -0.05 17.69
N PHE A 61 -5.96 0.43 16.47
CA PHE A 61 -6.89 -0.14 15.48
C PHE A 61 -6.33 -0.20 14.06
N ASN A 62 -5.29 0.56 13.77
CA ASN A 62 -4.65 0.64 12.46
C ASN A 62 -3.22 0.09 12.54
N PRO A 63 -2.95 -1.09 11.94
CA PRO A 63 -1.61 -1.69 11.90
C PRO A 63 -0.69 -1.09 10.84
N TYR A 64 -1.19 -0.15 10.02
CA TYR A 64 -0.49 0.41 8.87
C TYR A 64 -0.05 1.85 9.17
N ALA A 65 1.19 2.03 9.66
CA ALA A 65 1.74 3.33 10.06
C ALA A 65 1.79 4.36 8.90
N ASP A 66 1.80 3.89 7.66
CA ASP A 66 1.83 4.69 6.43
C ASP A 66 0.45 5.08 5.88
N THR A 67 -0.60 4.78 6.61
CA THR A 67 -1.98 5.14 6.28
C THR A 67 -2.55 5.99 7.41
N ARG A 68 -2.75 7.28 7.17
CA ARG A 68 -3.16 8.27 8.21
C ARG A 68 -4.02 9.38 7.64
N ILE A 69 -4.88 9.92 8.48
CA ILE A 69 -5.51 11.23 8.24
C ILE A 69 -4.45 12.29 8.55
N LEU A 70 -4.06 13.09 7.55
CA LEU A 70 -2.98 14.07 7.66
C LEU A 70 -3.48 15.47 8.03
N ASN A 71 -4.70 15.83 7.66
CA ASN A 71 -5.37 17.05 8.05
C ASN A 71 -6.89 16.88 7.98
N ILE A 72 -7.58 17.35 9.02
CA ILE A 72 -9.04 17.52 9.03
C ILE A 72 -9.29 19.03 9.09
N ALA A 73 -9.80 19.58 8.00
CA ALA A 73 -10.23 20.98 7.90
C ALA A 73 -11.68 21.12 8.35
N GLU A 74 -12.53 20.18 7.92
CA GLU A 74 -13.95 20.15 8.23
C GLU A 74 -14.41 18.68 8.33
N ASP A 75 -15.10 18.33 9.42
CA ASP A 75 -15.74 17.02 9.56
C ASP A 75 -17.10 17.04 8.81
N LYS A 76 -17.05 16.72 7.53
CA LYS A 76 -18.21 16.67 6.64
C LYS A 76 -18.38 15.31 5.97
N GLU A 77 -19.55 15.09 5.38
CA GLU A 77 -19.81 13.94 4.53
C GLU A 77 -18.96 13.97 3.26
N ILE A 78 -18.28 12.86 2.95
CA ILE A 78 -17.44 12.70 1.77
C ILE A 78 -18.29 12.23 0.60
N LYS A 79 -18.46 13.10 -0.39
CA LYS A 79 -19.17 12.82 -1.65
C LYS A 79 -18.21 12.74 -2.82
N LYS A 80 -17.11 13.51 -2.77
CA LYS A 80 -16.16 13.64 -3.87
C LYS A 80 -14.73 13.64 -3.36
N ILE A 81 -13.93 12.72 -3.88
CA ILE A 81 -12.55 12.47 -3.50
C ILE A 81 -11.64 12.83 -4.67
N PHE A 82 -10.64 13.67 -4.45
CA PHE A 82 -9.56 13.97 -5.38
C PHE A 82 -8.38 13.07 -5.01
N CYS A 83 -8.09 12.05 -5.81
CA CYS A 83 -7.15 10.99 -5.48
C CYS A 83 -6.05 10.87 -6.52
N GLY A 84 -4.82 10.70 -6.06
CA GLY A 84 -3.66 10.45 -6.90
C GLY A 84 -2.56 9.68 -6.18
N ILE A 85 -1.53 9.31 -6.94
CA ILE A 85 -0.39 8.57 -6.39
C ILE A 85 0.45 9.50 -5.50
N ASP A 86 0.87 10.63 -6.04
CA ASP A 86 1.68 11.65 -5.36
C ASP A 86 0.89 12.96 -5.24
N MET A 87 0.08 13.11 -4.19
CA MET A 87 -0.69 14.34 -3.94
C MET A 87 0.10 15.24 -2.98
N GLN A 88 1.00 16.03 -3.53
CA GLN A 88 1.86 16.96 -2.80
C GLN A 88 1.31 18.39 -2.83
N THR A 89 2.12 19.37 -2.44
CA THR A 89 1.70 20.78 -2.38
C THR A 89 1.12 21.30 -3.69
N ALA A 90 1.66 20.88 -4.85
CA ALA A 90 1.14 21.30 -6.16
C ALA A 90 -0.28 20.79 -6.42
N GLU A 91 -0.54 19.51 -6.11
CA GLU A 91 -1.85 18.88 -6.27
C GLU A 91 -2.86 19.40 -5.23
N LEU A 92 -2.40 19.75 -4.03
CA LEU A 92 -3.24 20.43 -3.02
C LEU A 92 -3.67 21.82 -3.52
N ILE A 93 -2.76 22.60 -4.11
CA ILE A 93 -3.12 23.89 -4.73
C ILE A 93 -4.08 23.67 -5.91
N LEU A 94 -3.86 22.61 -6.72
CA LEU A 94 -4.79 22.27 -7.80
C LEU A 94 -6.19 21.93 -7.27
N SER A 95 -6.28 21.17 -6.16
CA SER A 95 -7.56 20.88 -5.50
C SER A 95 -8.30 22.15 -5.06
N ASP A 96 -7.58 23.10 -4.44
CA ASP A 96 -8.12 24.38 -4.02
C ASP A 96 -8.63 25.19 -5.22
N ARG A 97 -7.82 25.30 -6.28
CA ARG A 97 -8.22 25.97 -7.54
C ARG A 97 -9.43 25.31 -8.22
N LEU A 98 -9.55 23.99 -8.13
CA LEU A 98 -10.73 23.28 -8.64
C LEU A 98 -11.96 23.57 -7.78
N ASN A 99 -11.80 23.67 -6.47
CA ASN A 99 -12.90 24.04 -5.57
C ASN A 99 -13.39 25.50 -5.80
N GLU A 100 -12.50 26.43 -6.11
CA GLU A 100 -12.90 27.79 -6.56
C GLU A 100 -13.75 27.74 -7.85
N LYS A 101 -13.61 26.70 -8.67
CA LYS A 101 -14.42 26.42 -9.87
C LYS A 101 -15.61 25.50 -9.60
N ASN A 102 -16.02 25.36 -8.35
CA ASN A 102 -17.15 24.55 -7.89
C ASN A 102 -17.00 23.04 -8.13
N ALA A 103 -15.77 22.51 -8.09
CA ALA A 103 -15.55 21.05 -8.16
C ALA A 103 -16.13 20.32 -6.94
N ASN A 104 -16.23 21.00 -5.79
CA ASN A 104 -16.76 20.50 -4.53
C ASN A 104 -16.03 19.23 -4.04
N ILE A 105 -14.70 19.28 -4.03
CA ILE A 105 -13.83 18.22 -3.50
C ILE A 105 -13.93 18.25 -1.97
N ASP A 106 -14.29 17.11 -1.38
CA ASP A 106 -14.47 16.97 0.06
C ASP A 106 -13.22 16.42 0.75
N LEU A 107 -12.43 15.60 0.04
CA LEU A 107 -11.25 14.93 0.57
C LEU A 107 -10.19 14.78 -0.54
N VAL A 108 -8.93 15.07 -0.20
CA VAL A 108 -7.76 14.74 -1.03
C VAL A 108 -7.11 13.49 -0.47
N ILE A 109 -6.85 12.50 -1.32
CA ILE A 109 -6.15 11.25 -0.96
C ILE A 109 -4.86 11.15 -1.76
N THR A 110 -3.73 10.98 -1.06
CA THR A 110 -2.47 10.55 -1.64
C THR A 110 -2.27 9.06 -1.39
N HIS A 111 -1.76 8.34 -2.40
CA HIS A 111 -1.36 6.95 -2.19
C HIS A 111 -0.03 6.90 -1.45
N HIS A 112 1.03 7.48 -2.02
CA HIS A 112 2.34 7.48 -1.37
C HIS A 112 2.35 8.24 -0.05
N PRO A 113 3.08 7.73 0.98
CA PRO A 113 3.07 8.30 2.32
C PRO A 113 3.54 9.74 2.37
N ASN A 114 2.82 10.55 3.16
CA ASN A 114 3.11 11.96 3.40
C ASN A 114 2.96 12.31 4.88
N GLY A 115 3.43 13.47 5.30
CA GLY A 115 3.32 13.92 6.68
C GLY A 115 3.92 12.91 7.65
N TYR A 116 3.28 12.73 8.79
CA TYR A 116 3.72 11.78 9.80
C TYR A 116 3.51 10.30 9.42
N ALA A 117 2.67 10.01 8.41
CA ALA A 117 2.60 8.68 7.80
C ALA A 117 3.93 8.32 7.09
N TYR A 118 4.59 9.28 6.43
CA TYR A 118 5.92 9.10 5.86
C TYR A 118 7.00 8.97 6.94
N ALA A 119 6.90 9.75 8.02
CA ALA A 119 7.88 9.74 9.10
C ALA A 119 8.05 8.35 9.76
N LYS A 120 6.97 7.55 9.77
CA LYS A 120 6.92 6.24 10.42
C LYS A 120 6.65 5.07 9.48
N PHE A 121 6.64 5.29 8.16
CA PHE A 121 6.27 4.22 7.23
C PHE A 121 7.17 2.98 7.33
N TYR A 122 8.40 3.13 7.82
CA TYR A 122 9.31 2.02 8.05
C TYR A 122 8.75 0.96 9.02
N GLU A 123 7.83 1.33 9.91
CA GLU A 123 7.20 0.40 10.85
C GLU A 123 6.36 -0.67 10.10
N VAL A 124 5.76 -0.33 8.96
CA VAL A 124 4.98 -1.27 8.13
C VAL A 124 5.85 -2.38 7.55
N ILE A 125 7.15 -2.13 7.35
CA ILE A 125 8.09 -3.14 6.83
C ILE A 125 8.08 -4.39 7.74
N GLY A 126 7.74 -4.26 9.01
CA GLY A 126 7.61 -5.37 9.96
C GLY A 126 6.71 -6.51 9.46
N MET A 127 5.67 -6.21 8.68
CA MET A 127 4.79 -7.23 8.11
C MET A 127 5.50 -8.19 7.15
N GLN A 128 6.63 -7.80 6.58
CA GLN A 128 7.42 -8.65 5.67
C GLN A 128 8.00 -9.87 6.39
N THR A 129 8.17 -9.83 7.72
CA THR A 129 8.61 -10.99 8.50
C THR A 129 7.64 -12.16 8.31
N ASP A 130 6.36 -11.93 8.59
CA ASP A 130 5.34 -12.97 8.47
C ASP A 130 5.08 -13.35 7.01
N LYS A 131 5.07 -12.38 6.08
CA LYS A 131 4.93 -12.63 4.64
C LYS A 131 6.02 -13.59 4.13
N ASN A 132 7.28 -13.34 4.47
CA ASN A 132 8.38 -14.17 4.03
C ASN A 132 8.39 -15.54 4.73
N ALA A 133 7.96 -15.61 6.00
CA ALA A 133 7.76 -16.88 6.68
C ALA A 133 6.67 -17.73 6.03
N LEU A 134 5.55 -17.14 5.61
CA LEU A 134 4.50 -17.80 4.83
C LEU A 134 5.00 -18.29 3.47
N ASN A 135 6.01 -17.63 2.91
CA ASN A 135 6.70 -18.06 1.69
C ASN A 135 7.77 -19.16 1.93
N GLY A 136 7.95 -19.60 3.18
CA GLY A 136 8.82 -20.72 3.54
C GLY A 136 10.19 -20.30 4.05
N VAL A 137 10.47 -19.02 4.23
CA VAL A 137 11.69 -18.55 4.89
C VAL A 137 11.59 -18.84 6.39
N ALA A 138 12.67 -19.34 7.00
CA ALA A 138 12.71 -19.55 8.44
C ALA A 138 12.44 -18.23 9.18
N ILE A 139 11.54 -18.24 10.17
CA ILE A 139 11.03 -17.02 10.84
C ILE A 139 12.16 -16.17 11.42
N ASN A 140 13.16 -16.78 12.05
CA ASN A 140 14.32 -16.09 12.62
C ASN A 140 15.19 -15.39 11.55
N VAL A 141 15.27 -15.94 10.34
CA VAL A 141 15.98 -15.34 9.19
C VAL A 141 15.15 -14.17 8.66
N ALA A 142 13.85 -14.38 8.45
CA ALA A 142 12.93 -13.34 8.00
C ALA A 142 12.94 -12.13 8.96
N GLU A 143 12.86 -12.37 10.27
CA GLU A 143 12.89 -11.34 11.31
C GLU A 143 14.22 -10.56 11.31
N ALA A 144 15.37 -11.24 11.26
CA ALA A 144 16.67 -10.58 11.25
C ALA A 144 16.86 -9.66 10.03
N LEU A 145 16.49 -10.15 8.83
CA LEU A 145 16.61 -9.37 7.59
C LEU A 145 15.60 -8.22 7.53
N THR A 146 14.38 -8.44 8.01
CA THR A 146 13.35 -7.38 8.09
C THR A 146 13.77 -6.27 9.05
N ASN A 147 14.28 -6.60 10.25
CA ASN A 147 14.77 -5.62 11.22
C ASN A 147 15.95 -4.80 10.67
N LYS A 148 16.86 -5.43 9.93
CA LYS A 148 17.93 -4.72 9.23
C LYS A 148 17.37 -3.73 8.21
N ARG A 149 16.34 -4.12 7.45
CA ARG A 149 15.68 -3.24 6.47
C ARG A 149 14.95 -2.08 7.13
N ILE A 150 14.19 -2.33 8.21
CA ILE A 150 13.53 -1.30 9.01
C ILE A 150 14.53 -0.23 9.44
N SER A 151 15.64 -0.63 10.05
CA SER A 151 16.68 0.32 10.52
C SER A 151 17.30 1.13 9.37
N ALA A 152 17.50 0.52 8.19
CA ALA A 152 18.04 1.23 7.04
C ALA A 152 17.06 2.28 6.50
N VAL A 153 15.77 1.95 6.41
CA VAL A 153 14.72 2.84 5.92
C VAL A 153 14.47 3.97 6.93
N GLU A 154 14.37 3.67 8.24
CA GLU A 154 14.24 4.67 9.30
C GLU A 154 15.31 5.76 9.18
N LYS A 155 16.58 5.36 9.04
CA LYS A 155 17.70 6.31 8.87
C LYS A 155 17.57 7.15 7.60
N SER A 156 17.02 6.60 6.54
CA SER A 156 16.88 7.32 5.25
C SER A 156 15.74 8.34 5.28
N VAL A 157 14.66 8.09 6.01
CA VAL A 157 13.50 8.99 6.07
C VAL A 157 13.59 10.03 7.19
N SER A 158 14.31 9.71 8.27
CA SER A 158 14.45 10.57 9.45
C SER A 158 14.83 12.03 9.13
N PRO A 159 15.75 12.35 8.17
CA PRO A 159 16.13 13.73 7.88
C PRO A 159 15.13 14.49 6.99
N SER A 160 14.06 13.85 6.52
CA SER A 160 13.12 14.45 5.56
C SER A 160 12.22 15.51 6.21
N ASN A 161 11.82 16.53 5.43
CA ASN A 161 10.80 17.47 5.86
C ASN A 161 9.40 16.89 5.63
N HIS A 162 8.94 16.07 6.57
CA HIS A 162 7.68 15.33 6.45
C HIS A 162 6.42 16.21 6.38
N ASN A 163 6.45 17.36 7.07
CA ASN A 163 5.22 18.14 7.31
C ASN A 163 4.89 19.16 6.23
N ARG A 164 5.71 19.28 5.17
CA ARG A 164 5.52 20.31 4.13
C ARG A 164 4.12 20.28 3.54
N ASP A 165 3.68 19.12 3.08
CA ASP A 165 2.41 19.00 2.36
C ASP A 165 1.21 18.97 3.31
N SER A 166 1.35 18.36 4.50
CA SER A 166 0.32 18.44 5.55
C SER A 166 0.07 19.89 6.01
N MET A 167 1.14 20.70 6.09
CA MET A 167 0.99 22.12 6.40
C MET A 167 0.35 22.91 5.25
N ALA A 168 0.64 22.56 4.00
CA ALA A 168 -0.03 23.16 2.84
C ALA A 168 -1.56 22.82 2.87
N ALA A 169 -1.92 21.58 3.11
CA ALA A 169 -3.31 21.17 3.26
C ALA A 169 -4.04 21.96 4.37
N LYS A 170 -3.36 22.15 5.51
CA LYS A 170 -3.89 22.95 6.62
C LYS A 170 -4.10 24.41 6.24
N LEU A 171 -3.14 25.05 5.56
CA LEU A 171 -3.23 26.46 5.13
C LEU A 171 -4.33 26.65 4.07
N LEU A 172 -4.54 25.67 3.20
CA LEU A 172 -5.57 25.68 2.17
C LEU A 172 -6.94 25.20 2.68
N ASN A 173 -7.05 24.85 3.97
CA ASN A 173 -8.27 24.33 4.58
C ASN A 173 -8.84 23.09 3.86
N LEU A 174 -7.97 22.13 3.50
CA LEU A 174 -8.32 20.90 2.79
C LEU A 174 -8.28 19.69 3.74
N ASN A 175 -9.27 18.81 3.64
CA ASN A 175 -9.18 17.47 4.21
C ASN A 175 -8.17 16.66 3.41
N TYR A 176 -7.19 16.04 4.09
CA TYR A 176 -6.09 15.34 3.45
C TYR A 176 -5.75 14.04 4.17
N MET A 177 -5.59 12.97 3.41
CA MET A 177 -5.36 11.61 3.91
C MET A 177 -4.35 10.88 3.05
N CYS A 178 -3.54 10.01 3.68
CA CYS A 178 -2.68 9.06 3.00
C CYS A 178 -3.24 7.64 3.11
N MET A 179 -3.25 6.89 1.99
CA MET A 179 -3.70 5.49 1.90
C MET A 179 -2.70 4.65 1.10
N HIS A 180 -1.66 4.12 1.76
CA HIS A 180 -0.61 3.33 1.14
C HIS A 180 -0.86 1.82 1.32
N THR A 181 -0.35 1.20 2.37
CA THR A 181 -0.45 -0.26 2.59
C THR A 181 -1.89 -0.79 2.52
N VAL A 182 -2.90 0.03 2.87
CA VAL A 182 -4.31 -0.38 2.71
C VAL A 182 -4.69 -0.66 1.25
N ALA A 183 -4.12 0.06 0.29
CA ALA A 183 -4.31 -0.21 -1.13
C ALA A 183 -3.41 -1.36 -1.62
N ASP A 184 -2.17 -1.40 -1.16
CA ASP A 184 -1.18 -2.41 -1.56
C ASP A 184 -1.60 -3.84 -1.14
N ASN A 185 -2.22 -3.99 0.03
CA ASN A 185 -2.77 -5.27 0.46
C ASN A 185 -3.83 -5.78 -0.53
N HIS A 186 -4.63 -4.89 -1.10
CA HIS A 186 -5.64 -5.27 -2.09
C HIS A 186 -5.00 -5.77 -3.39
N VAL A 187 -4.01 -5.07 -3.94
CA VAL A 187 -3.36 -5.53 -5.18
C VAL A 187 -2.57 -6.81 -4.96
N GLU A 188 -1.83 -6.94 -3.85
CA GLU A 188 -1.07 -8.16 -3.55
C GLU A 188 -1.97 -9.39 -3.45
N THR A 189 -3.02 -9.29 -2.65
CA THR A 189 -3.95 -10.41 -2.45
C THR A 189 -4.73 -10.73 -3.73
N PHE A 190 -5.13 -9.71 -4.49
CA PHE A 190 -5.80 -9.91 -5.77
C PHE A 190 -4.89 -10.65 -6.77
N LEU A 191 -3.65 -10.20 -6.97
CA LEU A 191 -2.72 -10.83 -7.91
C LEU A 191 -2.28 -12.22 -7.43
N THR A 192 -2.07 -12.41 -6.13
CA THR A 192 -1.78 -13.74 -5.55
C THR A 192 -2.90 -14.73 -5.86
N ASN A 193 -4.15 -14.34 -5.64
CA ASN A 193 -5.31 -15.18 -5.94
C ASN A 193 -5.49 -15.41 -7.44
N LEU A 194 -5.28 -14.39 -8.28
CA LEU A 194 -5.34 -14.52 -9.74
C LEU A 194 -4.33 -15.55 -10.23
N ILE A 195 -3.06 -15.42 -9.81
CA ILE A 195 -1.96 -16.32 -10.19
C ILE A 195 -2.25 -17.74 -9.67
N LYS A 196 -2.67 -17.88 -8.41
CA LYS A 196 -3.02 -19.19 -7.83
C LYS A 196 -4.14 -19.88 -8.62
N ASN A 197 -5.18 -19.15 -8.99
CA ASN A 197 -6.33 -19.71 -9.69
C ASN A 197 -6.03 -20.05 -11.16
N LYS A 198 -5.17 -19.26 -11.82
CA LYS A 198 -4.79 -19.46 -13.23
C LYS A 198 -3.63 -20.43 -13.40
N ASN A 199 -2.82 -20.62 -12.34
CA ASN A 199 -1.68 -21.53 -12.30
C ASN A 199 -0.76 -21.41 -13.54
N PRO A 200 -0.18 -20.22 -13.82
CA PRO A 200 0.65 -19.99 -15.00
C PRO A 200 1.87 -20.90 -14.98
N TYR A 201 2.20 -21.51 -16.14
CA TYR A 201 3.30 -22.43 -16.28
C TYR A 201 4.60 -21.74 -16.69
N LYS A 202 4.48 -20.71 -17.55
CA LYS A 202 5.61 -19.93 -18.09
C LYS A 202 5.52 -18.48 -17.63
N LEU A 203 6.63 -17.75 -17.80
CA LEU A 203 6.65 -16.30 -17.54
C LEU A 203 5.77 -15.53 -18.52
N SER A 204 5.65 -15.99 -19.80
CA SER A 204 4.69 -15.43 -20.77
C SER A 204 3.26 -15.44 -20.22
N ASP A 205 2.85 -16.54 -19.57
CA ASP A 205 1.50 -16.69 -19.05
C ASP A 205 1.21 -15.65 -17.95
N ILE A 206 2.24 -15.31 -17.13
CA ILE A 206 2.11 -14.25 -16.10
C ILE A 206 1.98 -12.89 -16.75
N LEU A 207 2.80 -12.60 -17.78
CA LEU A 207 2.69 -11.34 -18.53
C LEU A 207 1.32 -11.18 -19.18
N ASP A 208 0.77 -12.25 -19.77
CA ASP A 208 -0.55 -12.25 -20.39
C ASP A 208 -1.64 -11.96 -19.32
N LEU A 209 -1.57 -12.61 -18.15
CA LEU A 209 -2.49 -12.36 -17.04
C LEU A 209 -2.47 -10.90 -16.56
N LEU A 210 -1.29 -10.30 -16.45
CA LEU A 210 -1.15 -8.90 -16.06
C LEU A 210 -1.67 -7.98 -17.16
N ASN A 211 -1.31 -8.23 -18.43
CA ASN A 211 -1.75 -7.45 -19.57
C ASN A 211 -3.27 -7.54 -19.85
N ASP A 212 -3.98 -8.52 -19.27
CA ASP A 212 -5.43 -8.60 -19.31
C ASP A 212 -6.14 -7.68 -18.32
N LEU A 213 -5.43 -7.12 -17.34
CA LEU A 213 -5.97 -6.17 -16.38
C LEU A 213 -5.96 -4.74 -16.94
N GLU A 214 -7.03 -4.00 -16.74
CA GLU A 214 -7.26 -2.71 -17.41
C GLU A 214 -6.21 -1.66 -17.05
N GLU A 215 -5.78 -1.60 -15.76
CA GLU A 215 -4.75 -0.68 -15.30
C GLU A 215 -3.41 -0.90 -16.02
N TYR A 216 -3.02 -2.16 -16.23
CA TYR A 216 -1.79 -2.50 -16.95
C TYR A 216 -1.93 -2.30 -18.47
N LYS A 217 -3.11 -2.53 -19.06
CA LYS A 217 -3.41 -2.18 -20.46
C LYS A 217 -3.26 -0.68 -20.73
N ILE A 218 -3.79 0.14 -19.82
CA ILE A 218 -3.67 1.59 -19.90
C ILE A 218 -2.21 2.02 -19.75
N ALA A 219 -1.49 1.46 -18.75
CA ALA A 219 -0.06 1.72 -18.59
C ALA A 219 0.75 1.34 -19.82
N ALA A 220 0.43 0.22 -20.48
CA ALA A 220 1.09 -0.21 -21.72
C ALA A 220 0.89 0.81 -22.87
N LYS A 221 -0.29 1.43 -22.98
CA LYS A 221 -0.53 2.52 -23.95
C LYS A 221 0.35 3.75 -23.71
N TYR A 222 0.79 3.94 -22.47
CA TYR A 222 1.74 4.99 -22.06
C TYR A 222 3.19 4.50 -22.00
N ASN A 223 3.54 3.42 -22.74
CA ASN A 223 4.88 2.85 -22.84
C ASN A 223 5.45 2.26 -21.53
N ASN A 224 4.60 1.90 -20.58
CA ASN A 224 4.99 1.29 -19.31
C ASN A 224 4.26 -0.04 -19.04
N PRO A 225 4.37 -1.05 -19.94
CA PRO A 225 3.76 -2.38 -19.73
C PRO A 225 4.50 -3.17 -18.67
N PRO A 226 3.88 -4.25 -18.13
CA PRO A 226 4.58 -5.29 -17.39
C PRO A 226 5.77 -5.85 -18.19
N LYS A 227 6.91 -6.13 -17.51
CA LYS A 227 8.17 -6.51 -18.16
C LYS A 227 8.90 -7.60 -17.38
N LEU A 228 9.71 -8.38 -18.10
CA LEU A 228 10.70 -9.25 -17.46
C LEU A 228 11.98 -8.47 -17.19
N PHE A 229 12.43 -8.45 -15.92
CA PHE A 229 13.72 -7.89 -15.54
C PHE A 229 14.78 -8.97 -15.36
N ASN A 230 14.36 -10.23 -15.17
CA ASN A 230 15.22 -11.41 -15.22
C ASN A 230 14.41 -12.61 -15.70
N GLY A 231 15.03 -13.47 -16.51
CA GLY A 231 14.38 -14.61 -17.15
C GLY A 231 13.95 -14.32 -18.57
N SER A 232 13.28 -15.28 -19.18
CA SER A 232 12.77 -15.25 -20.55
C SER A 232 11.32 -15.75 -20.55
N GLU A 233 10.48 -15.27 -21.47
CA GLU A 233 9.08 -15.67 -21.62
C GLU A 233 8.86 -17.19 -21.64
N LYS A 234 9.84 -17.93 -22.19
CA LYS A 234 9.81 -19.40 -22.29
C LYS A 234 10.18 -20.12 -20.99
N ASN A 235 10.76 -19.41 -19.99
CA ASN A 235 11.11 -20.04 -18.73
C ASN A 235 9.85 -20.48 -17.96
N ARG A 236 10.00 -21.58 -17.22
CA ARG A 236 8.98 -22.03 -16.28
C ARG A 236 8.91 -21.09 -15.09
N ALA A 237 7.70 -20.77 -14.64
CA ALA A 237 7.48 -19.85 -13.53
C ALA A 237 7.93 -20.43 -12.17
N GLY A 238 7.80 -21.76 -11.96
CA GLY A 238 8.10 -22.37 -10.67
C GLY A 238 7.17 -21.89 -9.56
N LYS A 239 7.68 -21.83 -8.32
CA LYS A 239 6.96 -21.24 -7.19
C LYS A 239 6.97 -19.71 -7.36
N ILE A 240 5.78 -19.11 -7.49
CA ILE A 240 5.62 -17.68 -7.71
C ILE A 240 5.29 -17.00 -6.38
N VAL A 241 5.98 -15.91 -6.08
CA VAL A 241 5.68 -15.00 -4.97
C VAL A 241 5.33 -13.64 -5.56
N VAL A 242 4.20 -13.09 -5.13
CA VAL A 242 3.78 -11.71 -5.39
C VAL A 242 4.23 -10.87 -4.22
N ASP A 243 4.93 -9.76 -4.47
CA ASP A 243 5.40 -8.82 -3.45
C ASP A 243 5.07 -7.40 -3.88
N MET A 244 3.93 -6.90 -3.40
CA MET A 244 3.37 -5.58 -3.72
C MET A 244 3.17 -4.72 -2.49
N THR A 245 3.10 -5.30 -1.28
CA THR A 245 2.83 -4.60 -0.03
C THR A 245 3.92 -4.80 1.01
N GLY A 246 3.98 -3.91 1.99
CA GLY A 246 4.97 -3.92 3.08
C GLY A 246 5.86 -2.69 3.07
N GLY A 247 5.37 -1.57 2.54
CA GLY A 247 5.96 -0.22 2.62
C GLY A 247 7.18 0.02 1.75
N ALA A 248 8.08 -0.94 1.60
CA ALA A 248 9.29 -0.82 0.78
C ALA A 248 9.78 -2.21 0.35
N ALA A 249 10.60 -2.27 -0.71
CA ALA A 249 11.25 -3.53 -1.08
C ALA A 249 12.02 -4.13 0.11
N PHE A 250 12.00 -5.45 0.24
CA PHE A 250 12.69 -6.20 1.29
C PHE A 250 14.24 -6.03 1.24
N ASP A 251 14.96 -6.51 2.26
CA ASP A 251 16.44 -6.52 2.23
C ASP A 251 16.94 -7.41 1.08
N VAL A 252 17.97 -6.98 0.38
CA VAL A 252 18.54 -7.74 -0.77
C VAL A 252 18.90 -9.17 -0.39
N ALA A 253 19.39 -9.41 0.84
CA ALA A 253 19.73 -10.74 1.32
C ALA A 253 18.50 -11.67 1.49
N MET A 254 17.27 -11.12 1.48
CA MET A 254 16.05 -11.94 1.48
C MET A 254 15.92 -12.80 0.22
N ILE A 255 16.52 -12.38 -0.89
CA ILE A 255 16.48 -13.11 -2.17
C ILE A 255 17.11 -14.49 -2.04
N GLU A 256 18.25 -14.60 -1.36
CA GLU A 256 18.87 -15.89 -1.06
C GLU A 256 17.95 -16.79 -0.23
N ALA A 257 17.34 -16.24 0.80
CA ALA A 257 16.43 -16.99 1.67
C ALA A 257 15.17 -17.47 0.93
N LEU A 258 14.61 -16.63 0.03
CA LEU A 258 13.48 -16.99 -0.83
C LEU A 258 13.89 -18.08 -1.84
N ALA A 259 15.06 -17.97 -2.48
CA ALA A 259 15.59 -19.00 -3.38
C ALA A 259 15.73 -20.33 -2.67
N ASN A 260 16.33 -20.35 -1.47
CA ASN A 260 16.47 -21.54 -0.63
C ASN A 260 15.12 -22.12 -0.18
N SER A 261 14.07 -21.32 -0.19
CA SER A 261 12.68 -21.74 0.08
C SER A 261 11.95 -22.23 -1.19
N GLY A 262 12.67 -22.34 -2.32
CA GLY A 262 12.18 -22.87 -3.59
C GLY A 262 11.42 -21.84 -4.45
N VAL A 263 11.52 -20.54 -4.15
CA VAL A 263 10.92 -19.50 -4.98
C VAL A 263 11.63 -19.41 -6.32
N GLY A 264 10.89 -19.54 -7.41
CA GLY A 264 11.41 -19.49 -8.78
C GLY A 264 11.12 -18.16 -9.49
N THR A 265 10.07 -17.45 -9.08
CA THR A 265 9.67 -16.19 -9.71
C THR A 265 9.13 -15.20 -8.68
N LEU A 266 9.56 -13.95 -8.79
CA LEU A 266 9.00 -12.81 -8.09
C LEU A 266 8.15 -11.97 -9.06
N VAL A 267 6.94 -11.62 -8.64
CA VAL A 267 6.08 -10.62 -9.30
C VAL A 267 6.05 -9.40 -8.41
N VAL A 268 6.60 -8.29 -8.89
CA VAL A 268 6.88 -7.10 -8.07
C VAL A 268 6.43 -5.82 -8.77
N MET A 269 6.22 -4.73 -8.04
CA MET A 269 5.97 -3.40 -8.60
C MET A 269 7.23 -2.84 -9.26
N HIS A 270 8.34 -2.89 -8.55
CA HIS A 270 9.67 -2.43 -8.96
C HIS A 270 10.76 -3.09 -8.10
N LEU A 271 11.99 -3.10 -8.58
CA LEU A 271 13.18 -3.51 -7.83
C LEU A 271 14.38 -2.62 -8.18
N SER A 272 15.32 -2.48 -7.24
CA SER A 272 16.60 -1.82 -7.53
C SER A 272 17.56 -2.76 -8.27
N ASP A 273 18.57 -2.19 -8.93
CA ASP A 273 19.62 -2.97 -9.63
C ASP A 273 20.27 -4.02 -8.72
N LYS A 274 20.49 -3.68 -7.43
CA LYS A 274 21.05 -4.63 -6.45
C LYS A 274 20.16 -5.86 -6.25
N HIS A 275 18.83 -5.67 -6.20
CA HIS A 275 17.90 -6.80 -6.11
C HIS A 275 17.89 -7.63 -7.39
N ILE A 276 17.92 -6.95 -8.56
CA ILE A 276 17.95 -7.65 -9.85
C ILE A 276 19.23 -8.50 -9.99
N ASP A 277 20.38 -7.97 -9.61
CA ASP A 277 21.65 -8.71 -9.66
C ASP A 277 21.68 -9.89 -8.69
N GLU A 278 21.13 -9.73 -7.50
CA GLU A 278 21.00 -10.83 -6.55
C GLU A 278 20.02 -11.91 -7.05
N CYS A 279 18.88 -11.52 -7.66
CA CYS A 279 17.97 -12.46 -8.31
C CYS A 279 18.65 -13.25 -9.45
N LYS A 280 19.50 -12.61 -10.27
CA LYS A 280 20.29 -13.29 -11.30
C LYS A 280 21.22 -14.33 -10.68
N LYS A 281 21.91 -13.99 -9.60
CA LYS A 281 22.83 -14.86 -8.86
C LYS A 281 22.14 -16.12 -8.35
N TYR A 282 20.92 -15.98 -7.82
CA TYR A 282 20.13 -17.08 -7.28
C TYR A 282 19.11 -17.67 -8.27
N HIS A 283 19.18 -17.30 -9.55
CA HIS A 283 18.32 -17.80 -10.63
C HIS A 283 16.81 -17.58 -10.40
N ILE A 284 16.43 -16.53 -9.69
CA ILE A 284 15.02 -16.13 -9.54
C ILE A 284 14.60 -15.27 -10.73
N ASN A 285 13.53 -15.66 -11.41
CA ASN A 285 12.92 -14.83 -12.44
C ASN A 285 12.23 -13.61 -11.83
N ILE A 286 12.18 -12.49 -12.57
CA ILE A 286 11.53 -11.24 -12.13
C ILE A 286 10.52 -10.80 -13.18
N VAL A 287 9.26 -10.74 -12.79
CA VAL A 287 8.19 -10.08 -13.52
C VAL A 287 7.91 -8.75 -12.83
N CYS A 288 8.29 -7.65 -13.45
CA CYS A 288 7.95 -6.31 -12.98
C CYS A 288 6.59 -5.93 -13.55
N ALA A 289 5.57 -5.86 -12.70
CA ALA A 289 4.21 -5.53 -13.09
C ALA A 289 4.04 -4.03 -13.43
N GLY A 290 4.86 -3.18 -12.80
CA GLY A 290 4.80 -1.73 -12.91
C GLY A 290 4.24 -1.07 -11.65
N HIS A 291 4.90 0.00 -11.19
CA HIS A 291 4.60 0.65 -9.91
C HIS A 291 3.21 1.32 -9.95
N ILE A 292 3.10 2.41 -10.71
CA ILE A 292 1.88 3.25 -10.74
C ILE A 292 0.61 2.48 -11.16
N SER A 293 0.74 1.49 -12.05
CA SER A 293 -0.38 0.65 -12.46
C SER A 293 -0.83 -0.31 -11.34
N SER A 294 0.11 -0.82 -10.55
CA SER A 294 -0.19 -1.67 -9.39
C SER A 294 -0.83 -0.87 -8.26
N ASP A 295 -0.30 0.31 -7.92
CA ASP A 295 -0.88 1.24 -6.96
C ASP A 295 -2.31 1.62 -7.35
N SER A 296 -2.50 1.90 -8.65
CA SER A 296 -3.82 2.23 -9.20
C SER A 296 -4.82 1.08 -9.07
N LEU A 297 -4.38 -0.15 -9.35
CA LEU A 297 -5.19 -1.35 -9.15
C LEU A 297 -5.56 -1.52 -7.67
N GLY A 298 -4.60 -1.32 -6.77
CA GLY A 298 -4.82 -1.36 -5.32
C GLY A 298 -5.87 -0.36 -4.86
N LEU A 299 -5.76 0.91 -5.27
CA LEU A 299 -6.73 1.96 -4.96
C LEU A 299 -8.13 1.65 -5.52
N ASN A 300 -8.22 1.18 -6.78
CA ASN A 300 -9.50 0.83 -7.41
C ASN A 300 -10.20 -0.30 -6.62
N LEU A 301 -9.45 -1.32 -6.21
CA LEU A 301 -9.98 -2.44 -5.42
C LEU A 301 -10.38 -1.99 -4.00
N LEU A 302 -9.58 -1.14 -3.33
CA LEU A 302 -9.89 -0.59 -2.03
C LEU A 302 -11.19 0.22 -2.06
N PHE A 303 -11.34 1.14 -3.01
CA PHE A 303 -12.55 1.95 -3.13
C PHE A 303 -13.78 1.12 -3.41
N LYS A 304 -13.67 0.10 -4.26
CA LYS A 304 -14.74 -0.89 -4.44
C LYS A 304 -15.10 -1.58 -3.13
N ALA A 305 -14.11 -2.08 -2.39
CA ALA A 305 -14.33 -2.79 -1.13
C ALA A 305 -15.02 -1.88 -0.09
N ILE A 306 -14.62 -0.60 0.01
CA ILE A 306 -15.26 0.38 0.89
C ILE A 306 -16.73 0.56 0.52
N LYS A 307 -17.04 0.76 -0.78
CA LYS A 307 -18.42 0.90 -1.26
C LYS A 307 -19.26 -0.35 -0.96
N GLU A 308 -18.71 -1.52 -1.25
CA GLU A 308 -19.39 -2.81 -1.01
C GLU A 308 -19.65 -3.04 0.48
N LYS A 309 -18.68 -2.75 1.36
CA LYS A 309 -18.78 -2.98 2.81
C LYS A 309 -19.73 -2.01 3.48
N THR A 310 -19.65 -0.74 3.11
CA THR A 310 -20.40 0.33 3.78
C THR A 310 -21.77 0.61 3.14
N LYS A 311 -21.98 0.16 1.89
CA LYS A 311 -23.14 0.52 1.05
C LYS A 311 -23.29 2.02 0.88
N LYS A 312 -22.14 2.75 0.83
CA LYS A 312 -22.07 4.19 0.64
C LYS A 312 -21.36 4.51 -0.66
N GLU A 313 -21.80 5.59 -1.30
CA GLU A 313 -21.25 6.04 -2.59
C GLU A 313 -20.39 7.29 -2.41
N PHE A 314 -19.40 7.43 -3.27
CA PHE A 314 -18.57 8.62 -3.45
C PHE A 314 -18.03 8.64 -4.87
N GLU A 315 -17.76 9.84 -5.38
CA GLU A 315 -17.15 10.06 -6.69
C GLU A 315 -15.63 10.17 -6.55
N ILE A 316 -14.89 9.67 -7.52
CA ILE A 316 -13.43 9.81 -7.60
C ILE A 316 -13.07 10.74 -8.76
N ILE A 317 -12.26 11.75 -8.48
CA ILE A 317 -11.57 12.57 -9.48
C ILE A 317 -10.11 12.10 -9.47
N PRO A 318 -9.64 11.38 -10.50
CA PRO A 318 -8.26 10.89 -10.56
C PRO A 318 -7.28 12.02 -10.90
N ALA A 319 -6.08 11.98 -10.29
CA ALA A 319 -5.00 12.92 -10.49
C ALA A 319 -3.63 12.23 -10.35
N SER A 320 -2.55 12.96 -10.59
CA SER A 320 -1.17 12.54 -10.28
C SER A 320 -0.87 11.07 -10.60
N GLY A 321 -1.08 10.67 -11.86
CA GLY A 321 -0.74 9.34 -12.36
C GLY A 321 -1.71 8.21 -12.00
N TYR A 322 -2.74 8.47 -11.19
CA TYR A 322 -3.72 7.45 -10.82
C TYR A 322 -4.57 7.02 -12.03
N ILE A 323 -4.51 5.74 -12.36
CA ILE A 323 -5.30 5.10 -13.43
C ILE A 323 -6.62 4.63 -12.81
N PHE A 324 -7.63 5.48 -12.86
CA PHE A 324 -8.95 5.14 -12.34
C PHE A 324 -9.69 4.19 -13.28
N VAL A 325 -10.09 3.04 -12.74
CA VAL A 325 -10.97 2.05 -13.38
C VAL A 325 -12.13 1.79 -12.43
N ASN A 326 -13.35 2.05 -12.89
CA ASN A 326 -14.54 1.75 -12.09
C ASN A 326 -14.76 0.22 -12.05
N ARG A 327 -14.71 -0.36 -10.87
CA ARG A 327 -14.78 -1.83 -10.66
C ARG A 327 -16.03 -2.25 -9.89
#